data_4ee0708a262a9069c586e3d45cfa8007
#
_entry.id   4ee0708a262a9069c586e3d45cfa8007
#
_cell.length_a   1.000
_cell.length_b   1.000
_cell.length_c   1.000
_cell.angle_alpha   90.00
_cell.angle_beta   90.00
_cell.angle_gamma   90.00
#
_symmetry.space_group_name_H-M   'P 1'
#
loop_
_entity.id
_entity.type
_entity.pdbx_description
1 polymer ?
#
loop_
_entity_poly.entity_id
_entity_poly.type
_entity_poly.pdbx_seq_one_letter_code
_entity_poly.pdbx_strand_id
1 'polypeptide(L)' 'IWTRDLNTSYRFGRAIKAGRVWTNCYHDYPAHAAFGGYKQSGIGRENHLMMLNHYQQTKNLLVSYSPKKLGFF' A
#
# COMPACT_ATOMS: atom_id res chain seq x y z
N ILE A 1 -7.59 -1.18 19.37
CA ILE A 1 -8.42 -0.13 19.98
C ILE A 1 -9.81 -0.69 20.27
N TRP A 2 -10.29 -0.52 21.49
CA TRP A 2 -11.63 -0.90 21.90
C TRP A 2 -12.40 0.34 22.33
N THR A 3 -13.41 0.75 21.58
CA THR A 3 -14.17 1.96 21.86
C THR A 3 -15.54 1.90 21.18
N ARG A 4 -16.52 2.59 21.76
CA ARG A 4 -17.82 2.84 21.13
C ARG A 4 -17.87 4.19 20.42
N ASP A 5 -16.84 5.01 20.57
CA ASP A 5 -16.77 6.32 19.96
C ASP A 5 -15.97 6.26 18.66
N LEU A 6 -16.63 6.52 17.55
CA LEU A 6 -16.02 6.50 16.22
C LEU A 6 -14.93 7.55 16.07
N ASN A 7 -15.13 8.74 16.64
CA ASN A 7 -14.11 9.81 16.58
C ASN A 7 -12.83 9.39 17.29
N THR A 8 -12.95 8.73 18.43
CA THR A 8 -11.79 8.18 19.16
C THR A 8 -11.06 7.15 18.31
N SER A 9 -11.78 6.24 17.67
CA SER A 9 -11.19 5.23 16.78
C SER A 9 -10.36 5.88 15.68
N TYR A 10 -10.91 6.82 14.96
CA TYR A 10 -10.19 7.50 13.86
C TYR A 10 -9.01 8.32 14.34
N ARG A 11 -9.17 9.05 15.44
CA ARG A 11 -8.10 9.89 15.98
C ARG A 11 -6.89 9.06 16.42
N PHE A 12 -7.13 8.01 17.19
CA PHE A 12 -6.04 7.13 17.61
C PHE A 12 -5.48 6.30 16.47
N GLY A 13 -6.35 5.80 15.58
CA GLY A 13 -5.90 5.03 14.43
C GLY A 13 -4.94 5.80 13.53
N ARG A 14 -5.16 7.11 13.35
CA ARG A 14 -4.27 7.96 12.57
C ARG A 14 -2.98 8.33 13.31
N ALA A 15 -3.04 8.43 14.62
CA ALA A 15 -1.90 8.87 15.43
C ALA A 15 -0.90 7.75 15.71
N ILE A 16 -1.36 6.51 15.82
CA ILE A 16 -0.51 5.37 16.11
C ILE A 16 0.43 5.09 14.94
N LYS A 17 1.72 4.98 15.22
CA LYS A 17 2.74 4.66 14.21
C LYS A 17 2.86 3.15 14.03
N ALA A 18 1.84 2.55 13.48
CA ALA A 18 1.75 1.12 13.19
C ALA A 18 1.14 0.91 11.81
N GLY A 19 1.53 -0.17 11.13
CA GLY A 19 1.06 -0.46 9.79
C GLY A 19 -0.37 -0.96 9.75
N ARG A 20 -0.86 -1.50 10.86
CA ARG A 20 -2.24 -1.96 11.00
C ARG A 20 -2.79 -1.58 12.36
N VAL A 21 -4.00 -1.07 12.35
CA VAL A 21 -4.74 -0.74 13.57
C VAL A 21 -6.13 -1.36 13.45
N TRP A 22 -6.49 -2.18 14.42
CA TRP A 22 -7.84 -2.76 14.52
C TRP A 22 -8.66 -2.00 15.54
N THR A 23 -9.90 -1.72 15.21
CA THR A 23 -10.87 -1.18 16.15
C THR A 23 -11.98 -2.18 16.35
N ASN A 24 -12.20 -2.60 17.60
CA ASN A 24 -13.23 -3.53 18.02
C ASN A 24 -13.17 -4.90 17.31
N CYS A 25 -11.98 -5.26 16.84
CA CYS A 25 -11.68 -6.56 16.25
C CYS A 25 -10.21 -6.90 16.48
N TYR A 26 -9.83 -8.14 16.16
CA TYR A 26 -8.46 -8.60 16.30
C TYR A 26 -8.22 -9.76 15.32
N HIS A 27 -7.03 -9.80 14.75
CA HIS A 27 -6.63 -10.79 13.76
C HIS A 27 -7.53 -10.86 12.53
N ASP A 28 -8.04 -9.72 12.10
CA ASP A 28 -8.79 -9.60 10.85
C ASP A 28 -7.83 -9.13 9.73
N TYR A 29 -7.62 -9.98 8.73
CA TYR A 29 -6.66 -9.73 7.64
C TYR A 29 -7.34 -9.88 6.27
N PRO A 30 -8.22 -8.94 5.90
CA PRO A 30 -8.85 -9.02 4.59
C PRO A 30 -7.81 -8.83 3.46
N ALA A 31 -7.95 -9.62 2.40
CA ALA A 31 -6.99 -9.64 1.29
C ALA A 31 -6.87 -8.30 0.57
N HIS A 32 -7.89 -7.49 0.61
CA HIS A 32 -7.90 -6.17 -0.04
C HIS A 32 -7.26 -5.06 0.80
N ALA A 33 -6.86 -5.35 2.04
CA ALA A 33 -6.25 -4.38 2.93
C ALA A 33 -4.77 -4.67 3.09
N ALA A 34 -3.93 -3.65 2.89
CA ALA A 34 -2.49 -3.79 3.03
C ALA A 34 -2.09 -4.14 4.46
N PHE A 35 -1.15 -5.05 4.60
CA PHE A 35 -0.58 -5.48 5.88
C PHE A 35 0.92 -5.24 5.87
N GLY A 36 1.44 -4.67 6.93
CA GLY A 36 2.88 -4.44 7.08
C GLY A 36 3.18 -3.51 8.24
N GLY A 37 4.46 -3.35 8.53
CA GLY A 37 4.93 -2.58 9.67
C GLY A 37 5.42 -1.18 9.31
N TYR A 38 5.68 -0.41 10.37
CA TYR A 38 6.40 0.84 10.31
C TYR A 38 7.76 0.66 11.01
N LYS A 39 8.71 1.51 10.67
CA LYS A 39 10.01 1.59 11.35
C LYS A 39 10.70 0.22 11.42
N GLN A 40 11.08 -0.22 12.62
CA GLN A 40 11.82 -1.45 12.82
C GLN A 40 11.00 -2.73 12.62
N SER A 41 9.68 -2.62 12.50
CA SER A 41 8.85 -3.76 12.14
C SER A 41 9.03 -4.20 10.69
N GLY A 42 9.82 -3.47 9.93
CA GLY A 42 10.18 -3.82 8.57
C GLY A 42 9.54 -2.94 7.52
N ILE A 43 9.93 -3.20 6.28
CA ILE A 43 9.46 -2.48 5.10
C ILE A 43 8.61 -3.40 4.23
N GLY A 44 7.81 -2.80 3.38
CA GLY A 44 6.98 -3.53 2.44
C GLY A 44 5.57 -3.74 2.96
N ARG A 45 4.74 -4.30 2.09
CA ARG A 45 3.34 -4.58 2.40
C ARG A 45 2.94 -5.91 1.77
N GLU A 46 2.10 -6.65 2.50
CA GLU A 46 1.42 -7.84 1.99
C GLU A 46 -0.04 -7.49 1.72
N ASN A 47 -0.69 -8.31 0.93
CA ASN A 47 -2.08 -8.09 0.51
C ASN A 47 -2.24 -6.78 -0.26
N HIS A 48 -3.48 -6.47 -0.67
CA HIS A 48 -3.76 -5.31 -1.49
C HIS A 48 -3.02 -5.38 -2.83
N LEU A 49 -3.36 -4.50 -3.77
CA LEU A 49 -2.67 -4.39 -5.06
C LEU A 49 -1.19 -4.02 -4.90
N MET A 50 -0.84 -3.38 -3.81
CA MET A 50 0.54 -2.98 -3.52
C MET A 50 1.50 -4.16 -3.48
N MET A 51 1.03 -5.36 -3.09
CA MET A 51 1.85 -6.56 -3.04
C MET A 51 2.41 -6.90 -4.42
N LEU A 52 1.65 -6.69 -5.47
CA LEU A 52 2.08 -7.01 -6.84
C LEU A 52 3.35 -6.26 -7.23
N ASN A 53 3.52 -5.04 -6.74
CA ASN A 53 4.69 -4.23 -7.05
C ASN A 53 5.99 -4.85 -6.51
N HIS A 54 5.91 -5.66 -5.45
CA HIS A 54 7.07 -6.34 -4.87
C HIS A 54 7.52 -7.56 -5.67
N TYR A 55 6.63 -8.11 -6.51
CA TYR A 55 6.91 -9.31 -7.31
C TYR A 55 7.04 -9.00 -8.80
N GLN A 56 6.97 -7.75 -9.19
CA GLN A 56 7.02 -7.30 -10.56
C GLN A 56 8.08 -6.21 -10.74
N GLN A 57 8.58 -6.09 -11.95
CA GLN A 57 9.45 -4.99 -12.34
C GLN A 57 8.76 -4.13 -13.40
N THR A 58 8.85 -2.83 -13.23
CA THR A 58 8.28 -1.89 -14.19
C THR A 58 9.21 -1.73 -15.38
N LYS A 59 8.65 -1.84 -16.57
CA LYS A 59 9.35 -1.58 -17.82
C LYS A 59 8.57 -0.55 -18.61
N ASN A 60 9.28 0.43 -19.14
CA ASN A 60 8.70 1.36 -20.11
C ASN A 60 9.08 0.92 -21.52
N LEU A 61 8.08 0.70 -22.35
CA LEU A 61 8.28 0.36 -23.75
C LEU A 61 7.62 1.43 -24.61
N LEU A 62 8.43 2.21 -25.29
CA LEU A 62 7.96 3.23 -26.25
C LEU A 62 8.24 2.76 -27.66
N VAL A 63 7.23 2.72 -28.47
CA VAL A 63 7.34 2.32 -29.87
C VAL A 63 6.68 3.38 -30.74
N SER A 64 7.44 3.98 -31.65
CA SER A 64 6.89 4.93 -32.61
C SER A 64 6.46 4.19 -33.87
N TYR A 65 5.27 4.49 -34.32
CA TYR A 65 4.75 4.07 -35.62
C TYR A 65 4.93 5.13 -36.70
N SER A 66 5.64 6.19 -36.39
CA SER A 66 5.91 7.25 -37.38
C SER A 66 6.79 6.73 -38.51
N PRO A 67 6.41 6.93 -39.79
CA PRO A 67 7.27 6.61 -40.92
C PRO A 67 8.41 7.61 -41.11
N LYS A 68 8.39 8.73 -40.37
CA LYS A 68 9.41 9.78 -40.45
C LYS A 68 10.38 9.67 -39.30
N LYS A 69 11.61 10.16 -39.52
CA LYS A 69 12.58 10.32 -38.45
C LYS A 69 12.04 11.22 -37.35
N LEU A 70 12.31 10.87 -36.12
CA LEU A 70 11.89 11.67 -34.96
C LEU A 70 12.85 12.81 -34.64
N GLY A 71 13.98 12.89 -35.32
CA GLY A 71 14.91 14.02 -35.22
C GLY A 71 15.97 13.90 -34.14
N PHE A 72 16.09 12.74 -33.48
CA PHE A 72 17.10 12.52 -32.44
C PHE A 72 18.43 11.97 -33.00
N PHE A 73 18.36 11.29 -34.14
CA PHE A 73 19.53 10.68 -34.80
C PHE A 73 19.43 10.82 -36.30
#